data_aae6750c4dbbcc227cdd6133082e802e
#
_entry.id   aae6750c4dbbcc227cdd6133082e802e
#
_cell.length_a   1.000
_cell.length_b   1.000
_cell.length_c   1.000
_cell.angle_alpha   90.00
_cell.angle_beta   90.00
_cell.angle_gamma   90.00
#
_symmetry.space_group_name_H-M   'P 1'
#
loop_
_entity.id
_entity.type
_entity.pdbx_description
1 polymer ?
#
loop_
_entity_poly.entity_id
_entity_poly.type
_entity_poly.pdbx_seq_one_letter_code
_entity_poly.pdbx_strand_id
1 'polypeptide(L)'
;KKLQVMIPRSLASDLREVQADAVSANIRIEKLEAEKITCTATSGAVALTGLQAGRIETETVSGDITVSSVQAEEIEISTVSGEMDLEGAFQKISSSSTSSALKVNSSICPTSFKASSVSGGVTLFIPENNGFSLSFDKVSGAFYSDFSMTLDNGKGIYRDGGNLLIVNTVSGNCSIRRNK
;
A
#
# COMPACT_ATOMS: atom_id res chain seq x y z
N LYS A 1 -21.31 -18.95 3.65
CA LYS A 1 -21.55 -19.16 2.20
C LYS A 1 -20.25 -18.75 1.47
N LYS A 2 -19.86 -19.48 0.42
CA LYS A 2 -18.72 -19.18 -0.42
C LYS A 2 -19.22 -18.91 -1.84
N LEU A 3 -18.87 -17.77 -2.42
CA LEU A 3 -19.02 -17.48 -3.83
C LEU A 3 -17.64 -17.66 -4.49
N GLN A 4 -17.59 -18.39 -5.58
CA GLN A 4 -16.40 -18.51 -6.41
C GLN A 4 -16.77 -18.16 -7.85
N VAL A 5 -16.10 -17.15 -8.39
CA VAL A 5 -16.23 -16.74 -9.78
C VAL A 5 -14.95 -17.14 -10.51
N MET A 6 -15.08 -17.88 -11.59
CA MET A 6 -13.97 -18.29 -12.45
C MET A 6 -14.05 -17.50 -13.75
N ILE A 7 -13.05 -16.70 -14.04
CA ILE A 7 -12.98 -15.91 -15.25
C ILE A 7 -12.10 -16.67 -16.26
N PRO A 8 -12.60 -16.92 -17.48
CA PRO A 8 -11.78 -17.54 -18.53
C PRO A 8 -10.53 -16.69 -18.81
N ARG A 9 -9.41 -17.36 -19.10
CA ARG A 9 -8.13 -16.65 -19.38
C ARG A 9 -8.22 -15.67 -20.54
N SER A 10 -9.08 -15.91 -21.51
CA SER A 10 -9.31 -15.01 -22.65
C SER A 10 -10.00 -13.70 -22.27
N LEU A 11 -10.61 -13.62 -21.10
CA LEU A 11 -11.25 -12.41 -20.57
C LEU A 11 -10.47 -11.81 -19.41
N ALA A 12 -9.56 -12.56 -18.81
CA ALA A 12 -8.83 -12.15 -17.61
C ALA A 12 -7.73 -11.10 -17.87
N SER A 13 -7.44 -10.78 -19.12
CA SER A 13 -6.41 -9.83 -19.53
C SER A 13 -6.96 -8.51 -20.11
N ASP A 14 -8.28 -8.28 -20.06
CA ASP A 14 -8.89 -7.08 -20.66
C ASP A 14 -10.15 -6.66 -19.90
N LEU A 15 -10.07 -6.68 -18.58
CA LEU A 15 -11.17 -6.24 -17.74
C LEU A 15 -11.05 -4.74 -17.48
N ARG A 16 -12.14 -4.01 -17.67
CA ARG A 16 -12.16 -2.59 -17.30
C ARG A 16 -12.27 -2.41 -15.79
N GLU A 17 -13.21 -3.10 -15.17
CA GLU A 17 -13.46 -2.96 -13.75
C GLU A 17 -13.84 -4.30 -13.12
N VAL A 18 -13.26 -4.55 -11.95
CA VAL A 18 -13.61 -5.66 -11.06
C VAL A 18 -13.97 -5.07 -9.71
N GLN A 19 -15.21 -5.29 -9.29
CA GLN A 19 -15.68 -4.85 -7.99
C GLN A 19 -16.11 -6.04 -7.13
N ALA A 20 -15.66 -6.06 -5.87
CA ALA A 20 -16.00 -7.07 -4.90
C ALA A 20 -16.34 -6.44 -3.56
N ASP A 21 -17.58 -6.66 -3.11
CA ASP A 21 -18.08 -6.12 -1.85
C ASP A 21 -18.51 -7.24 -0.92
N ALA A 22 -18.09 -7.17 0.33
CA ALA A 22 -18.44 -8.15 1.36
C ALA A 22 -18.68 -7.48 2.72
N VAL A 23 -19.67 -7.95 3.45
CA VAL A 23 -19.88 -7.48 4.84
C VAL A 23 -19.07 -8.30 5.83
N SER A 24 -19.14 -9.63 5.75
CA SER A 24 -18.49 -10.54 6.72
C SER A 24 -17.87 -11.77 6.03
N ALA A 25 -17.20 -11.56 4.91
CA ALA A 25 -16.53 -12.61 4.16
C ALA A 25 -15.18 -12.12 3.67
N ASN A 26 -14.25 -13.03 3.52
CA ASN A 26 -12.97 -12.71 2.92
C ASN A 26 -13.11 -12.55 1.41
N ILE A 27 -12.43 -11.55 0.86
CA ILE A 27 -12.30 -11.30 -0.57
C ILE A 27 -10.93 -11.83 -1.01
N ARG A 28 -10.91 -12.63 -2.06
CA ARG A 28 -9.68 -13.09 -2.69
C ARG A 28 -9.74 -12.96 -4.19
N ILE A 29 -8.81 -12.22 -4.75
CA ILE A 29 -8.70 -12.01 -6.20
C ILE A 29 -7.31 -12.45 -6.64
N GLU A 30 -7.25 -13.30 -7.65
CA GLU A 30 -6.01 -13.89 -8.10
C GLU A 30 -5.88 -13.87 -9.63
N LYS A 31 -4.68 -13.55 -10.11
CA LYS A 31 -4.23 -13.77 -11.50
C LYS A 31 -5.15 -13.16 -12.55
N LEU A 32 -5.36 -11.87 -12.46
CA LEU A 32 -6.09 -11.13 -13.49
C LEU A 32 -5.44 -9.77 -13.79
N GLU A 33 -5.82 -9.21 -14.92
CA GLU A 33 -5.46 -7.88 -15.38
C GLU A 33 -6.73 -7.05 -15.56
N ALA A 34 -6.73 -5.82 -15.04
CA ALA A 34 -7.88 -4.91 -15.12
C ALA A 34 -7.42 -3.45 -15.08
N GLU A 35 -8.20 -2.56 -15.68
CA GLU A 35 -7.94 -1.12 -15.52
C GLU A 35 -8.17 -0.68 -14.07
N LYS A 36 -9.25 -1.17 -13.43
CA LYS A 36 -9.60 -0.85 -12.05
C LYS A 36 -10.07 -2.07 -11.26
N ILE A 37 -9.57 -2.19 -10.04
CA ILE A 37 -10.01 -3.20 -9.06
C ILE A 37 -10.46 -2.49 -7.79
N THR A 38 -11.69 -2.74 -7.34
CA THR A 38 -12.23 -2.19 -6.10
C THR A 38 -12.68 -3.31 -5.17
N CYS A 39 -12.20 -3.30 -3.95
CA CYS A 39 -12.56 -4.28 -2.93
C CYS A 39 -13.02 -3.57 -1.65
N THR A 40 -14.24 -3.86 -1.20
CA THR A 40 -14.79 -3.30 0.04
C THR A 40 -15.21 -4.41 1.00
N ALA A 41 -14.68 -4.41 2.21
CA ALA A 41 -15.07 -5.37 3.23
C ALA A 41 -15.35 -4.66 4.57
N THR A 42 -16.43 -5.03 5.27
CA THR A 42 -16.64 -4.52 6.63
C THR A 42 -15.84 -5.36 7.65
N SER A 43 -15.97 -6.67 7.57
CA SER A 43 -15.29 -7.60 8.48
C SER A 43 -14.84 -8.82 7.70
N GLY A 44 -13.63 -8.82 7.26
CA GLY A 44 -13.05 -9.89 6.47
C GLY A 44 -11.72 -9.47 5.86
N ALA A 45 -10.83 -10.41 5.68
CA ALA A 45 -9.55 -10.14 5.04
C ALA A 45 -9.70 -9.96 3.53
N VAL A 46 -8.88 -9.08 2.96
CA VAL A 46 -8.76 -8.89 1.52
C VAL A 46 -7.38 -9.37 1.07
N ALA A 47 -7.36 -10.33 0.16
CA ALA A 47 -6.15 -10.89 -0.41
C ALA A 47 -6.12 -10.71 -1.93
N LEU A 48 -5.14 -9.97 -2.43
CA LEU A 48 -4.91 -9.68 -3.84
C LEU A 48 -3.58 -10.31 -4.26
N THR A 49 -3.59 -11.20 -5.26
CA THR A 49 -2.38 -11.93 -5.62
C THR A 49 -2.19 -12.03 -7.14
N GLY A 50 -0.99 -11.65 -7.61
CA GLY A 50 -0.62 -11.82 -9.02
C GLY A 50 -1.48 -11.00 -9.97
N LEU A 51 -1.74 -9.74 -9.63
CA LEU A 51 -2.59 -8.84 -10.41
C LEU A 51 -1.76 -7.81 -11.18
N GLN A 52 -2.29 -7.39 -12.33
CA GLN A 52 -1.85 -6.20 -13.05
C GLN A 52 -3.03 -5.24 -13.14
N ALA A 53 -2.84 -3.99 -12.71
CA ALA A 53 -3.93 -3.02 -12.71
C ALA A 53 -3.43 -1.59 -12.94
N GLY A 54 -4.28 -0.75 -13.55
CA GLY A 54 -4.06 0.68 -13.54
C GLY A 54 -4.28 1.23 -12.13
N ARG A 55 -5.42 0.91 -11.51
CA ARG A 55 -5.77 1.36 -10.17
C ARG A 55 -6.36 0.25 -9.31
N ILE A 56 -5.90 0.17 -8.07
CA ILE A 56 -6.46 -0.72 -7.04
C ILE A 56 -6.95 0.13 -5.88
N GLU A 57 -8.20 -0.05 -5.50
CA GLU A 57 -8.81 0.56 -4.32
C GLU A 57 -9.27 -0.55 -3.37
N THR A 58 -8.82 -0.52 -2.14
CA THR A 58 -9.20 -1.52 -1.14
C THR A 58 -9.56 -0.85 0.17
N GLU A 59 -10.76 -1.12 0.66
CA GLU A 59 -11.25 -0.59 1.92
C GLU A 59 -11.75 -1.71 2.82
N THR A 60 -11.36 -1.68 4.09
CA THR A 60 -11.91 -2.55 5.12
C THR A 60 -12.10 -1.79 6.43
N VAL A 61 -13.07 -2.20 7.23
CA VAL A 61 -13.20 -1.66 8.59
C VAL A 61 -12.38 -2.49 9.57
N SER A 62 -12.50 -3.80 9.48
CA SER A 62 -11.79 -4.72 10.39
C SER A 62 -11.38 -5.97 9.63
N GLY A 63 -10.16 -6.02 9.22
CA GLY A 63 -9.58 -7.15 8.48
C GLY A 63 -8.24 -6.78 7.87
N ASP A 64 -7.43 -7.79 7.68
CA ASP A 64 -6.11 -7.60 7.09
C ASP A 64 -6.20 -7.42 5.58
N ILE A 65 -5.34 -6.57 5.05
CA ILE A 65 -5.18 -6.38 3.61
C ILE A 65 -3.80 -6.95 3.22
N THR A 66 -3.82 -7.98 2.41
CA THR A 66 -2.60 -8.61 1.87
C THR A 66 -2.56 -8.47 0.37
N VAL A 67 -1.53 -7.85 -0.15
CA VAL A 67 -1.28 -7.67 -1.58
C VAL A 67 0.06 -8.30 -1.91
N SER A 68 0.09 -9.26 -2.82
CA SER A 68 1.33 -9.97 -3.15
C SER A 68 1.51 -10.18 -4.65
N SER A 69 2.73 -9.95 -5.15
CA SER A 69 3.07 -10.10 -6.57
C SER A 69 2.17 -9.26 -7.48
N VAL A 70 1.90 -8.02 -7.09
CA VAL A 70 1.00 -7.10 -7.80
C VAL A 70 1.80 -5.99 -8.50
N GLN A 71 1.38 -5.64 -9.70
CA GLN A 71 1.86 -4.45 -10.42
C GLN A 71 0.70 -3.50 -10.62
N ALA A 72 0.84 -2.27 -10.14
CA ALA A 72 -0.19 -1.24 -10.31
C ALA A 72 0.43 0.16 -10.47
N GLU A 73 -0.23 0.99 -11.28
CA GLU A 73 0.15 2.40 -11.35
C GLU A 73 -0.22 3.12 -10.06
N GLU A 74 -1.41 2.84 -9.53
CA GLU A 74 -1.89 3.45 -8.30
C GLU A 74 -2.55 2.39 -7.41
N ILE A 75 -2.18 2.41 -6.12
CA ILE A 75 -2.87 1.62 -5.11
C ILE A 75 -3.31 2.52 -3.95
N GLU A 76 -4.59 2.43 -3.63
CA GLU A 76 -5.19 3.13 -2.51
C GLU A 76 -5.79 2.11 -1.54
N ILE A 77 -5.36 2.18 -0.29
CA ILE A 77 -5.81 1.27 0.75
C ILE A 77 -6.25 2.02 1.99
N SER A 78 -7.37 1.61 2.56
CA SER A 78 -7.85 2.18 3.79
C SER A 78 -8.39 1.11 4.75
N THR A 79 -8.09 1.26 6.04
CA THR A 79 -8.62 0.40 7.08
C THR A 79 -8.78 1.15 8.40
N VAL A 80 -9.75 0.76 9.21
CA VAL A 80 -9.81 1.26 10.59
C VAL A 80 -8.89 0.43 11.48
N SER A 81 -8.93 -0.90 11.36
CA SER A 81 -8.06 -1.81 12.12
C SER A 81 -7.76 -3.07 11.31
N GLY A 82 -6.55 -3.56 11.39
CA GLY A 82 -6.03 -4.70 10.64
C GLY A 82 -4.65 -4.40 10.06
N GLU A 83 -3.87 -5.38 9.78
CA GLU A 83 -2.55 -5.19 9.17
C GLU A 83 -2.65 -4.97 7.67
N MET A 84 -1.78 -4.13 7.13
CA MET A 84 -1.65 -3.88 5.69
C MET A 84 -0.26 -4.32 5.24
N ASP A 85 -0.18 -5.39 4.46
CA ASP A 85 1.08 -5.90 3.89
C ASP A 85 0.99 -5.88 2.35
N LEU A 86 1.83 -5.06 1.72
CA LEU A 86 1.86 -4.86 0.28
C LEU A 86 3.21 -5.28 -0.28
N GLU A 87 3.19 -6.17 -1.25
CA GLU A 87 4.35 -6.61 -2.00
C GLU A 87 4.09 -6.50 -3.51
N GLY A 88 4.92 -5.73 -4.21
CA GLY A 88 4.74 -5.55 -5.65
C GLY A 88 5.52 -4.39 -6.26
N ALA A 89 5.06 -3.91 -7.40
CA ALA A 89 5.57 -2.72 -8.07
C ALA A 89 4.47 -1.67 -8.14
N PHE A 90 4.65 -0.56 -7.44
CA PHE A 90 3.65 0.49 -7.35
C PHE A 90 4.27 1.85 -7.67
N GLN A 91 3.69 2.59 -8.61
CA GLN A 91 4.16 3.95 -8.91
C GLN A 91 3.62 4.97 -7.91
N LYS A 92 2.37 4.80 -7.48
CA LYS A 92 1.75 5.66 -6.47
C LYS A 92 1.08 4.79 -5.41
N ILE A 93 1.34 5.13 -4.15
CA ILE A 93 0.75 4.44 -3.01
C ILE A 93 0.08 5.46 -2.12
N SER A 94 -1.19 5.25 -1.79
CA SER A 94 -1.93 6.02 -0.80
C SER A 94 -2.49 5.08 0.26
N SER A 95 -2.22 5.36 1.52
CA SER A 95 -2.72 4.56 2.64
C SER A 95 -3.31 5.44 3.74
N SER A 96 -4.44 5.02 4.27
CA SER A 96 -5.10 5.67 5.40
C SER A 96 -5.51 4.63 6.43
N SER A 97 -5.20 4.87 7.70
CA SER A 97 -5.61 3.97 8.78
C SER A 97 -5.86 4.71 10.09
N THR A 98 -6.66 4.08 10.97
CA THR A 98 -6.79 4.57 12.35
C THR A 98 -5.82 3.83 13.27
N SER A 99 -5.82 2.51 13.25
CA SER A 99 -5.00 1.68 14.14
C SER A 99 -4.46 0.47 13.41
N SER A 100 -3.47 0.69 12.56
CA SER A 100 -2.90 -0.36 11.72
C SER A 100 -1.43 -0.13 11.45
N ALA A 101 -0.67 -1.19 11.36
CA ALA A 101 0.67 -1.15 10.79
C ALA A 101 0.58 -1.30 9.26
N LEU A 102 1.34 -0.46 8.57
CA LEU A 102 1.54 -0.56 7.12
C LEU A 102 2.94 -1.06 6.84
N LYS A 103 3.02 -2.15 6.11
CA LYS A 103 4.27 -2.65 5.54
C LYS A 103 4.16 -2.70 4.03
N VAL A 104 5.08 -2.04 3.36
CA VAL A 104 5.18 -2.02 1.90
C VAL A 104 6.55 -2.53 1.48
N ASN A 105 6.57 -3.54 0.64
CA ASN A 105 7.76 -4.04 -0.02
C ASN A 105 7.62 -3.78 -1.54
N SER A 106 8.13 -2.63 -1.99
CA SER A 106 8.02 -2.24 -3.39
C SER A 106 9.30 -2.55 -4.15
N SER A 107 9.19 -3.24 -5.28
CA SER A 107 10.32 -3.56 -6.15
C SER A 107 10.84 -2.34 -6.93
N ILE A 108 10.13 -1.22 -6.88
CA ILE A 108 10.52 0.08 -7.43
C ILE A 108 10.39 1.16 -6.37
N CYS A 109 11.11 2.28 -6.49
CA CYS A 109 10.86 3.45 -5.67
C CYS A 109 9.60 4.16 -6.20
N PRO A 110 8.52 4.26 -5.40
CA PRO A 110 7.30 4.95 -5.84
C PRO A 110 7.59 6.42 -6.15
N THR A 111 6.95 6.95 -7.18
CA THR A 111 7.01 8.39 -7.49
C THR A 111 6.25 9.22 -6.45
N SER A 112 5.21 8.63 -5.85
CA SER A 112 4.45 9.21 -4.75
C SER A 112 4.05 8.14 -3.75
N PHE A 113 4.41 8.35 -2.50
CA PHE A 113 3.97 7.53 -1.37
C PHE A 113 3.33 8.45 -0.33
N LYS A 114 2.09 8.16 0.04
CA LYS A 114 1.37 8.87 1.09
C LYS A 114 0.81 7.86 2.09
N ALA A 115 1.16 8.02 3.35
CA ALA A 115 0.62 7.20 4.43
C ALA A 115 0.15 8.09 5.57
N SER A 116 -1.09 7.88 6.00
CA SER A 116 -1.69 8.59 7.13
C SER A 116 -2.21 7.60 8.15
N SER A 117 -1.81 7.73 9.40
CA SER A 117 -2.26 6.85 10.49
C SER A 117 -2.47 7.65 11.79
N VAL A 118 -3.46 7.29 12.58
CA VAL A 118 -3.54 7.81 13.96
C VAL A 118 -2.60 7.02 14.87
N SER A 119 -2.66 5.70 14.82
CA SER A 119 -1.80 4.82 15.63
C SER A 119 -1.36 3.63 14.80
N GLY A 120 -0.08 3.52 14.55
CA GLY A 120 0.50 2.43 13.79
C GLY A 120 1.78 2.84 13.08
N GLY A 121 2.69 1.90 12.92
CA GLY A 121 3.95 2.14 12.24
C GLY A 121 3.82 2.02 10.73
N VAL A 122 4.65 2.76 10.01
CA VAL A 122 4.81 2.67 8.55
C VAL A 122 6.20 2.16 8.25
N THR A 123 6.29 1.05 7.53
CA THR A 123 7.56 0.50 7.06
C THR A 123 7.52 0.37 5.54
N LEU A 124 8.39 1.08 4.87
CA LEU A 124 8.55 1.07 3.42
C LEU A 124 9.90 0.47 3.04
N PHE A 125 9.88 -0.64 2.30
CA PHE A 125 11.06 -1.23 1.68
C PHE A 125 11.08 -0.84 0.19
N ILE A 126 12.17 -0.23 -0.25
CA ILE A 126 12.40 0.21 -1.63
C ILE A 126 13.83 -0.11 -2.06
N PRO A 127 14.07 -0.31 -3.35
CA PRO A 127 15.44 -0.51 -3.86
C PRO A 127 16.26 0.77 -3.76
N GLU A 128 17.56 0.63 -3.95
CA GLU A 128 18.45 1.77 -4.18
C GLU A 128 17.93 2.57 -5.39
N ASN A 129 17.93 3.90 -5.27
CA ASN A 129 17.31 4.78 -6.26
C ASN A 129 18.04 6.12 -6.38
N ASN A 130 17.63 6.96 -7.34
CA ASN A 130 18.27 8.24 -7.62
C ASN A 130 17.97 9.32 -6.57
N GLY A 131 16.93 9.14 -5.76
CA GLY A 131 16.59 10.05 -4.67
C GLY A 131 15.11 10.14 -4.40
N PHE A 132 14.77 10.66 -3.24
CA PHE A 132 13.41 10.99 -2.81
C PHE A 132 13.42 12.11 -1.78
N SER A 133 12.32 12.83 -1.71
CA SER A 133 12.02 13.81 -0.67
C SER A 133 11.04 13.21 0.32
N LEU A 134 11.32 13.29 1.62
CA LEU A 134 10.47 12.79 2.68
C LEU A 134 9.88 13.94 3.48
N SER A 135 8.58 13.88 3.77
CA SER A 135 7.92 14.64 4.83
C SER A 135 7.36 13.66 5.87
N PHE A 136 7.84 13.74 7.10
CA PHE A 136 7.36 12.93 8.21
C PHE A 136 6.81 13.82 9.32
N ASP A 137 5.49 13.97 9.32
CA ASP A 137 4.76 14.75 10.32
C ASP A 137 4.22 13.84 11.41
N LYS A 138 4.54 14.14 12.66
CA LYS A 138 4.19 13.31 13.80
C LYS A 138 3.94 14.13 15.05
N VAL A 139 3.12 13.61 15.95
CA VAL A 139 3.05 14.07 17.35
C VAL A 139 4.05 13.27 18.21
N SER A 140 4.06 11.94 18.07
CA SER A 140 5.05 11.08 18.71
C SER A 140 5.48 9.92 17.83
N GLY A 141 6.69 9.41 18.00
CA GLY A 141 7.26 8.32 17.22
C GLY A 141 8.69 8.61 16.75
N ALA A 142 9.34 7.60 16.23
CA ALA A 142 10.72 7.67 15.74
C ALA A 142 10.80 7.46 14.22
N PHE A 143 11.84 8.02 13.64
CA PHE A 143 12.18 7.81 12.23
C PHE A 143 13.43 6.95 12.13
N TYR A 144 13.40 5.97 11.24
CA TYR A 144 14.52 5.10 10.91
C TYR A 144 14.72 5.04 9.40
N SER A 145 15.95 5.11 8.93
CA SER A 145 16.26 5.00 7.51
C SER A 145 17.58 4.27 7.27
N ASP A 146 17.59 3.41 6.27
CA ASP A 146 18.82 2.81 5.73
C ASP A 146 19.47 3.73 4.68
N PHE A 147 18.79 4.78 4.26
CA PHE A 147 19.28 5.80 3.33
C PHE A 147 19.92 6.94 4.12
N SER A 148 21.10 7.39 3.68
CA SER A 148 21.83 8.48 4.34
C SER A 148 21.10 9.80 4.17
N MET A 149 20.27 10.16 5.13
CA MET A 149 19.51 11.41 5.18
C MET A 149 19.34 11.89 6.62
N THR A 150 19.23 13.18 6.76
CA THR A 150 18.90 13.83 8.04
C THR A 150 17.55 14.51 7.91
N LEU A 151 16.73 14.40 8.93
CA LEU A 151 15.46 15.14 8.99
C LEU A 151 15.66 16.46 9.72
N ASP A 152 15.27 17.54 9.06
CA ASP A 152 15.11 18.85 9.67
C ASP A 152 13.62 19.22 9.68
N ASN A 153 13.06 19.45 10.85
CA ASN A 153 11.63 19.73 11.04
C ASN A 153 10.72 18.71 10.30
N GLY A 154 11.06 17.42 10.38
CA GLY A 154 10.31 16.35 9.72
C GLY A 154 10.53 16.22 8.21
N LYS A 155 11.36 17.05 7.60
CA LYS A 155 11.67 17.00 6.17
C LYS A 155 13.08 16.53 5.92
N GLY A 156 13.27 15.70 4.90
CA GLY A 156 14.57 15.21 4.51
C GLY A 156 14.64 14.92 3.02
N ILE A 157 15.84 14.97 2.49
CA ILE A 157 16.11 14.69 1.08
C ILE A 157 17.22 13.64 1.02
N TYR A 158 16.97 12.59 0.24
CA TYR A 158 17.97 11.62 -0.13
C TYR A 158 18.42 11.90 -1.56
N ARG A 159 19.73 12.07 -1.79
CA ARG A 159 20.36 12.41 -3.08
C ARG A 159 19.67 13.61 -3.75
N ASP A 160 19.19 13.43 -4.99
CA ASP A 160 18.62 14.50 -5.81
C ASP A 160 17.15 14.83 -5.46
N GLY A 161 16.54 14.10 -4.50
CA GLY A 161 15.13 14.21 -4.22
C GLY A 161 14.29 13.55 -5.34
N GLY A 162 13.27 14.23 -5.83
CA GLY A 162 12.45 13.78 -6.97
C GLY A 162 11.18 13.07 -6.53
N ASN A 163 11.26 11.81 -6.11
CA ASN A 163 10.08 11.08 -5.63
C ASN A 163 9.59 11.63 -4.28
N LEU A 164 8.28 11.68 -4.08
CA LEU A 164 7.69 12.29 -2.90
C LEU A 164 7.14 11.24 -1.93
N LEU A 165 7.70 11.19 -0.73
CA LEU A 165 7.24 10.32 0.35
C LEU A 165 6.66 11.20 1.47
N ILE A 166 5.39 10.99 1.82
CA ILE A 166 4.69 11.71 2.88
C ILE A 166 4.16 10.70 3.89
N VAL A 167 4.54 10.86 5.14
CA VAL A 167 4.02 10.05 6.24
C VAL A 167 3.51 10.97 7.34
N ASN A 168 2.23 10.84 7.66
CA ASN A 168 1.57 11.58 8.73
C ASN A 168 1.11 10.61 9.80
N THR A 169 1.50 10.81 11.04
CA THR A 169 1.04 9.97 12.14
C THR A 169 0.85 10.77 13.42
N VAL A 170 -0.14 10.41 14.24
CA VAL A 170 -0.22 10.94 15.60
C VAL A 170 0.74 10.17 16.50
N SER A 171 0.70 8.83 16.45
CA SER A 171 1.57 7.97 17.25
C SER A 171 2.02 6.76 16.44
N GLY A 172 3.23 6.80 15.91
CA GLY A 172 3.77 5.70 15.12
C GLY A 172 5.19 5.98 14.62
N ASN A 173 5.92 4.91 14.37
CA ASN A 173 7.25 4.99 13.80
C ASN A 173 7.19 4.96 12.27
N CYS A 174 8.10 5.67 11.64
CA CYS A 174 8.33 5.59 10.21
C CYS A 174 9.69 4.93 9.94
N SER A 175 9.72 3.90 9.12
CA SER A 175 10.93 3.19 8.72
C SER A 175 11.03 3.11 7.20
N ILE A 176 12.10 3.63 6.63
CA ILE A 176 12.41 3.49 5.19
C ILE A 176 13.64 2.62 5.07
N ARG A 177 13.46 1.43 4.49
CA ARG A 177 14.47 0.38 4.42
C ARG A 177 14.85 0.05 2.98
N ARG A 178 16.04 -0.47 2.80
CA ARG A 178 16.47 -1.02 1.51
C ARG A 178 15.96 -2.44 1.34
N ASN A 179 15.45 -2.71 0.15
CA ASN A 179 15.22 -4.09 -0.28
C ASN A 179 16.58 -4.81 -0.37
N LYS A 180 16.57 -6.07 0.02
CA LYS A 180 17.75 -6.96 -0.15
C LYS A 180 17.80 -7.48 -1.57
#